data_3ee8a54bf076461177aa5a755a073486
#
_entry.id   3ee8a54bf076461177aa5a755a073486
#
_cell.length_a   1.000
_cell.length_b   1.000
_cell.length_c   1.000
_cell.angle_alpha   90.00
_cell.angle_beta   90.00
_cell.angle_gamma   90.00
#
_symmetry.space_group_name_H-M   'P 1'
#
loop_
_entity.id
_entity.type
_entity.pdbx_description
1 polymer ?
#
loop_
_entity_poly.entity_id
_entity_poly.type
_entity_poly.pdbx_seq_one_letter_code
_entity_poly.pdbx_strand_id
1 'polypeptide(L)'
;MNIINITIEKKEYFFEKYNDYKVSKELINYLIKESINKQNIKVIINSSFDINFKQYIIEGLNQELENNLEQKRQNNLFQILLIFLGIFFICLSVIFKDFIIWHEVMLIGGWVPIWEAIDIELFRDSKAREKRYTIKKL
;
A
#
# COMPACT_ATOMS: atom_id res chain seq x y z
N MET A 1 17.09 18.11 12.20
CA MET A 1 16.75 18.12 10.77
C MET A 1 17.45 16.93 10.13
N ASN A 2 16.69 15.98 9.59
CA ASN A 2 17.26 14.78 8.95
C ASN A 2 17.53 15.08 7.48
N ILE A 3 18.73 14.78 7.00
CA ILE A 3 19.14 15.03 5.61
C ILE A 3 19.23 13.69 4.89
N ILE A 4 18.59 13.56 3.74
CA ILE A 4 18.72 12.45 2.82
C ILE A 4 19.53 12.96 1.62
N ASN A 5 20.74 12.47 1.46
CA ASN A 5 21.61 12.80 0.33
C ASN A 5 21.45 11.73 -0.76
N ILE A 6 21.14 12.18 -1.97
CA ILE A 6 21.04 11.31 -3.14
C ILE A 6 22.00 11.83 -4.18
N THR A 7 22.90 10.97 -4.64
CA THR A 7 23.82 11.26 -5.74
C THR A 7 23.34 10.51 -6.98
N ILE A 8 23.07 11.25 -8.06
CA ILE A 8 22.61 10.69 -9.33
C ILE A 8 23.73 10.84 -10.35
N GLU A 9 24.43 9.74 -10.63
CA GLU A 9 25.55 9.73 -11.57
C GLU A 9 25.08 9.63 -13.02
N LYS A 10 23.99 8.94 -13.28
CA LYS A 10 23.41 8.76 -14.61
C LYS A 10 21.92 9.08 -14.61
N LYS A 11 21.45 9.70 -15.70
CA LYS A 11 20.04 10.04 -15.90
C LYS A 11 19.12 8.81 -15.84
N GLU A 12 19.61 7.66 -16.30
CA GLU A 12 18.91 6.38 -16.31
C GLU A 12 18.56 5.85 -14.90
N TYR A 13 19.28 6.28 -13.86
CA TYR A 13 18.97 5.90 -12.48
C TYR A 13 17.83 6.73 -11.86
N PHE A 14 17.56 7.89 -12.45
CA PHE A 14 16.49 8.77 -11.99
C PHE A 14 15.14 8.43 -12.63
N PHE A 15 15.14 8.13 -13.92
CA PHE A 15 13.94 7.85 -14.70
C PHE A 15 13.66 6.35 -14.85
N GLU A 16 12.40 5.99 -15.11
CA GLU A 16 12.04 4.62 -15.48
C GLU A 16 12.72 4.26 -16.83
N LYS A 17 13.18 3.00 -16.94
CA LYS A 17 13.97 2.49 -18.08
C LYS A 17 13.36 2.77 -19.47
N TYR A 18 12.05 2.93 -19.55
CA TYR A 18 11.33 3.12 -20.81
C TYR A 18 10.53 4.44 -20.87
N ASN A 19 10.68 5.32 -19.86
CA ASN A 19 9.95 6.58 -19.80
C ASN A 19 10.78 7.68 -19.12
N ASP A 20 11.37 8.53 -19.94
CA ASP A 20 12.24 9.64 -19.50
C ASP A 20 11.49 10.76 -18.74
N TYR A 21 10.18 10.67 -18.62
CA TYR A 21 9.36 11.64 -17.88
C TYR A 21 8.86 11.11 -16.54
N LYS A 22 9.11 9.84 -16.24
CA LYS A 22 8.63 9.20 -15.03
C LYS A 22 9.78 8.80 -14.12
N VAL A 23 9.74 9.24 -12.87
CA VAL A 23 10.77 8.88 -11.87
C VAL A 23 10.75 7.40 -11.58
N SER A 24 11.94 6.81 -11.44
CA SER A 24 12.11 5.40 -11.08
C SER A 24 11.35 5.06 -9.78
N LYS A 25 10.55 4.00 -9.83
CA LYS A 25 9.85 3.48 -8.65
C LYS A 25 10.80 3.10 -7.52
N GLU A 26 12.00 2.65 -7.86
CA GLU A 26 13.04 2.30 -6.88
C GLU A 26 13.45 3.53 -6.07
N LEU A 27 13.67 4.67 -6.74
CA LEU A 27 14.02 5.92 -6.08
C LEU A 27 12.90 6.43 -5.18
N ILE A 28 11.65 6.38 -5.65
CA ILE A 28 10.49 6.78 -4.84
C ILE A 28 10.34 5.88 -3.61
N ASN A 29 10.45 4.56 -3.78
CA ASN A 29 10.39 3.63 -2.66
C ASN A 29 11.55 3.81 -1.68
N TYR A 30 12.75 4.10 -2.16
CA TYR A 30 13.90 4.42 -1.32
C TYR A 30 13.64 5.68 -0.48
N LEU A 31 13.15 6.76 -1.10
CA LEU A 31 12.80 8.01 -0.40
C LEU A 31 11.76 7.77 0.69
N ILE A 32 10.70 7.04 0.38
CA ILE A 32 9.65 6.72 1.34
C ILE A 32 10.22 5.90 2.49
N LYS A 33 11.00 4.85 2.21
CA LYS A 33 11.61 3.96 3.22
C LYS A 33 12.54 4.71 4.15
N GLU A 34 13.42 5.57 3.60
CA GLU A 34 14.35 6.38 4.40
C GLU A 34 13.65 7.46 5.22
N SER A 35 12.43 7.84 4.83
CA SER A 35 11.64 8.88 5.49
C SER A 35 10.73 8.35 6.60
N ILE A 36 10.54 7.02 6.68
CA ILE A 36 9.77 6.39 7.75
C ILE A 36 10.41 6.74 9.10
N ASN A 37 9.59 7.18 10.04
CA ASN A 37 10.00 7.58 11.40
C ASN A 37 10.92 8.79 11.51
N LYS A 38 11.24 9.51 10.44
CA LYS A 38 12.03 10.75 10.47
C LYS A 38 11.13 11.99 10.50
N GLN A 39 11.52 12.99 11.27
CA GLN A 39 10.86 14.31 11.30
C GLN A 39 11.74 15.35 10.59
N ASN A 40 11.12 16.32 9.90
CA ASN A 40 11.81 17.44 9.25
C ASN A 40 12.89 16.95 8.27
N ILE A 41 12.47 16.35 7.17
CA ILE A 41 13.34 15.76 6.16
C ILE A 41 13.74 16.83 5.14
N LYS A 42 15.02 16.90 4.81
CA LYS A 42 15.55 17.65 3.68
C LYS A 42 16.19 16.67 2.70
N VAL A 43 15.69 16.64 1.48
CA VAL A 43 16.28 15.84 0.40
C VAL A 43 17.24 16.73 -0.37
N ILE A 44 18.50 16.32 -0.47
CA ILE A 44 19.55 16.98 -1.26
C ILE A 44 19.91 16.06 -2.41
N ILE A 45 19.74 16.56 -3.63
CA ILE A 45 20.06 15.82 -4.86
C ILE A 45 21.30 16.43 -5.49
N ASN A 46 22.37 15.66 -5.55
CA ASN A 46 23.59 16.03 -6.22
C ASN A 46 23.60 15.37 -7.62
N SER A 47 23.50 16.18 -8.65
CA SER A 47 23.57 15.67 -10.03
C SER A 47 24.33 16.64 -10.92
N SER A 48 24.90 16.13 -11.99
CA SER A 48 25.54 16.91 -13.05
C SER A 48 24.57 17.41 -14.13
N PHE A 49 23.26 17.13 -13.97
CA PHE A 49 22.25 17.43 -14.97
C PHE A 49 21.38 18.61 -14.54
N ASP A 50 21.06 19.48 -15.49
CA ASP A 50 20.14 20.62 -15.26
C ASP A 50 18.68 20.18 -15.46
N ILE A 51 18.13 19.50 -14.45
CA ILE A 51 16.77 18.97 -14.45
C ILE A 51 16.05 19.46 -13.19
N ASN A 52 14.79 19.83 -13.32
CA ASN A 52 13.95 20.20 -12.18
C ASN A 52 13.48 18.95 -11.40
N PHE A 53 14.43 18.31 -10.70
CA PHE A 53 14.19 17.08 -9.93
C PHE A 53 13.07 17.22 -8.93
N LYS A 54 12.87 18.40 -8.35
CA LYS A 54 11.82 18.63 -7.34
C LYS A 54 10.42 18.33 -7.91
N GLN A 55 10.13 18.84 -9.11
CA GLN A 55 8.82 18.64 -9.74
C GLN A 55 8.58 17.17 -10.03
N TYR A 56 9.54 16.48 -10.61
CA TYR A 56 9.44 15.06 -10.96
C TYR A 56 9.26 14.17 -9.72
N ILE A 57 9.97 14.46 -8.63
CA ILE A 57 9.82 13.72 -7.37
C ILE A 57 8.43 13.94 -6.77
N ILE A 58 7.93 15.17 -6.75
CA ILE A 58 6.58 15.48 -6.25
C ILE A 58 5.53 14.72 -7.07
N GLU A 59 5.66 14.72 -8.38
CA GLU A 59 4.75 13.99 -9.27
C GLU A 59 4.81 12.48 -9.05
N GLY A 60 6.01 11.90 -8.92
CA GLY A 60 6.20 10.50 -8.58
C GLY A 60 5.61 10.12 -7.21
N LEU A 61 5.77 10.96 -6.20
CA LEU A 61 5.17 10.76 -4.88
C LEU A 61 3.64 10.84 -4.91
N ASN A 62 3.08 11.80 -5.67
CA ASN A 62 1.64 11.92 -5.84
C ASN A 62 1.06 10.69 -6.55
N GLN A 63 1.71 10.20 -7.60
CA GLN A 63 1.30 8.99 -8.30
C GLN A 63 1.33 7.77 -7.37
N GLU A 64 2.36 7.65 -6.53
CA GLU A 64 2.44 6.56 -5.56
C GLU A 64 1.37 6.68 -4.47
N LEU A 65 0.99 7.90 -4.10
CA LEU A 65 -0.11 8.15 -3.18
C LEU A 65 -1.46 7.72 -3.79
N GLU A 66 -1.71 8.07 -5.05
CA GLU A 66 -2.91 7.66 -5.78
C GLU A 66 -3.01 6.14 -5.90
N ASN A 67 -1.93 5.47 -6.31
CA ASN A 67 -1.87 4.00 -6.38
C ASN A 67 -2.19 3.36 -5.01
N ASN A 68 -1.69 3.94 -3.94
CA ASN A 68 -1.93 3.46 -2.58
C ASN A 68 -3.39 3.66 -2.13
N LEU A 69 -4.03 4.75 -2.56
CA LEU A 69 -5.45 5.01 -2.31
C LEU A 69 -6.34 4.06 -3.10
N GLU A 70 -6.02 3.81 -4.34
CA GLU A 70 -6.72 2.86 -5.20
C GLU A 70 -6.63 1.43 -4.65
N GLN A 71 -5.43 1.02 -4.25
CA GLN A 71 -5.22 -0.28 -3.59
C GLN A 71 -6.04 -0.40 -2.30
N LYS A 72 -6.13 0.67 -1.51
CA LYS A 72 -7.00 0.69 -0.32
C LYS A 72 -8.47 0.49 -0.69
N ARG A 73 -8.95 1.18 -1.73
CA ARG A 73 -10.33 1.04 -2.20
C ARG A 73 -10.64 -0.40 -2.62
N GLN A 74 -9.73 -1.03 -3.36
CA GLN A 74 -9.85 -2.43 -3.76
C GLN A 74 -9.86 -3.37 -2.55
N ASN A 75 -8.96 -3.16 -1.59
CA ASN A 75 -8.92 -3.94 -0.35
C ASN A 75 -10.22 -3.81 0.45
N ASN A 76 -10.78 -2.60 0.57
CA ASN A 76 -12.04 -2.38 1.28
C ASN A 76 -13.20 -3.11 0.62
N LEU A 77 -13.30 -3.08 -0.72
CA LEU A 77 -14.33 -3.83 -1.45
C LEU A 77 -14.19 -5.33 -1.23
N PHE A 78 -12.96 -5.83 -1.26
CA PHE A 78 -12.68 -7.25 -1.02
C PHE A 78 -13.03 -7.67 0.42
N GLN A 79 -12.71 -6.84 1.42
CA GLN A 79 -13.09 -7.07 2.82
C GLN A 79 -14.60 -7.16 2.99
N ILE A 80 -15.36 -6.23 2.41
CA ILE A 80 -16.83 -6.23 2.47
C ILE A 80 -17.37 -7.53 1.87
N LEU A 81 -16.84 -7.96 0.73
CA LEU A 81 -17.24 -9.20 0.09
C LEU A 81 -16.96 -10.44 0.96
N LEU A 82 -15.78 -10.48 1.61
CA LEU A 82 -15.42 -11.56 2.53
C LEU A 82 -16.35 -11.62 3.75
N ILE A 83 -16.71 -10.46 4.31
CA ILE A 83 -17.63 -10.39 5.44
C ILE A 83 -19.02 -10.90 5.04
N PHE A 84 -19.53 -10.47 3.88
CA PHE A 84 -20.81 -10.97 3.37
C PHE A 84 -20.79 -12.48 3.15
N LEU A 85 -19.72 -13.01 2.58
CA LEU A 85 -19.52 -14.42 2.36
C LEU A 85 -19.50 -15.21 3.69
N GLY A 86 -18.78 -14.68 4.67
CA GLY A 86 -18.72 -15.28 6.01
C GLY A 86 -20.09 -15.32 6.69
N ILE A 87 -20.83 -14.21 6.69
CA ILE A 87 -22.17 -14.14 7.25
C ILE A 87 -23.11 -15.12 6.52
N PHE A 88 -23.03 -15.21 5.20
CA PHE A 88 -23.83 -16.12 4.40
C PHE A 88 -23.62 -17.59 4.82
N PHE A 89 -22.37 -18.04 5.00
CA PHE A 89 -22.09 -19.37 5.47
C PHE A 89 -22.56 -19.64 6.90
N ILE A 90 -22.42 -18.65 7.79
CA ILE A 90 -22.93 -18.76 9.16
C ILE A 90 -24.46 -18.89 9.15
N CYS A 91 -25.17 -18.12 8.33
CA CYS A 91 -26.62 -18.26 8.18
C CYS A 91 -27.02 -19.64 7.65
N LEU A 92 -26.26 -20.17 6.66
CA LEU A 92 -26.47 -21.53 6.16
C LEU A 92 -26.26 -22.58 7.25
N SER A 93 -25.28 -22.40 8.15
CA SER A 93 -25.04 -23.34 9.25
C SER A 93 -26.28 -23.50 10.16
N VAL A 94 -27.05 -22.43 10.37
CA VAL A 94 -28.30 -22.48 11.14
C VAL A 94 -29.38 -23.32 10.43
N ILE A 95 -29.43 -23.28 9.11
CA ILE A 95 -30.37 -24.08 8.31
C ILE A 95 -30.02 -25.57 8.40
N PHE A 96 -28.72 -25.88 8.39
CA PHE A 96 -28.21 -27.26 8.44
C PHE A 96 -27.95 -27.79 9.86
N LYS A 97 -28.53 -27.17 10.89
CA LYS A 97 -28.32 -27.51 12.31
C LYS A 97 -28.58 -28.98 12.65
N ASP A 98 -29.53 -29.63 11.96
CA ASP A 98 -29.88 -31.03 12.19
C ASP A 98 -28.88 -32.03 11.56
N PHE A 99 -27.99 -31.51 10.69
CA PHE A 99 -26.92 -32.29 10.05
C PHE A 99 -25.56 -31.85 10.64
N ILE A 100 -25.12 -32.49 11.71
CA ILE A 100 -23.95 -32.12 12.50
C ILE A 100 -22.73 -31.83 11.62
N ILE A 101 -22.37 -32.69 10.67
CA ILE A 101 -21.20 -32.52 9.81
C ILE A 101 -21.34 -31.28 8.93
N TRP A 102 -22.48 -31.05 8.32
CA TRP A 102 -22.72 -29.91 7.44
C TRP A 102 -22.78 -28.60 8.23
N HIS A 103 -23.36 -28.62 9.43
CA HIS A 103 -23.36 -27.49 10.34
C HIS A 103 -21.94 -27.02 10.66
N GLU A 104 -21.05 -27.93 11.08
CA GLU A 104 -19.67 -27.62 11.41
C GLU A 104 -18.89 -27.11 10.18
N VAL A 105 -19.04 -27.74 9.02
CA VAL A 105 -18.38 -27.32 7.79
C VAL A 105 -18.80 -25.90 7.39
N MET A 106 -20.09 -25.57 7.46
CA MET A 106 -20.61 -24.25 7.14
C MET A 106 -20.14 -23.21 8.16
N LEU A 107 -20.09 -23.55 9.43
CA LEU A 107 -19.61 -22.66 10.49
C LEU A 107 -18.13 -22.30 10.29
N ILE A 108 -17.28 -23.29 10.05
CA ILE A 108 -15.84 -23.07 9.76
C ILE A 108 -15.70 -22.27 8.47
N GLY A 109 -16.44 -22.61 7.41
CA GLY A 109 -16.46 -21.90 6.14
C GLY A 109 -16.86 -20.43 6.27
N GLY A 110 -17.68 -20.08 7.27
CA GLY A 110 -18.04 -18.70 7.59
C GLY A 110 -16.95 -17.94 8.34
N TRP A 111 -16.28 -18.60 9.28
CA TRP A 111 -15.22 -17.96 10.07
C TRP A 111 -13.98 -17.61 9.26
N VAL A 112 -13.57 -18.46 8.32
CA VAL A 112 -12.35 -18.25 7.51
C VAL A 112 -12.39 -16.94 6.73
N PRO A 113 -13.43 -16.59 5.97
CA PRO A 113 -13.50 -15.29 5.29
C PRO A 113 -13.49 -14.08 6.25
N ILE A 114 -14.13 -14.22 7.42
CA ILE A 114 -14.13 -13.15 8.42
C ILE A 114 -12.72 -12.90 8.97
N TRP A 115 -11.97 -13.95 9.26
CA TRP A 115 -10.58 -13.82 9.70
C TRP A 115 -9.69 -13.18 8.63
N GLU A 116 -9.84 -13.56 7.37
CA GLU A 116 -9.10 -12.92 6.27
C GLU A 116 -9.45 -11.43 6.14
N ALA A 117 -10.72 -11.05 6.31
CA ALA A 117 -11.12 -9.66 6.32
C ALA A 117 -10.46 -8.86 7.46
N ILE A 118 -10.38 -9.44 8.66
CA ILE A 118 -9.70 -8.85 9.82
C ILE A 118 -8.19 -8.72 9.55
N ASP A 119 -7.56 -9.74 8.97
CA ASP A 119 -6.13 -9.72 8.63
C ASP A 119 -5.78 -8.57 7.68
N ILE A 120 -6.59 -8.37 6.65
CA ILE A 120 -6.44 -7.26 5.71
C ILE A 120 -6.46 -5.91 6.45
N GLU A 121 -7.42 -5.70 7.36
CA GLU A 121 -7.54 -4.44 8.10
C GLU A 121 -6.35 -4.21 9.04
N LEU A 122 -5.96 -5.23 9.80
CA LEU A 122 -4.93 -5.09 10.83
C LEU A 122 -3.52 -4.98 10.26
N PHE A 123 -3.19 -5.79 9.26
CA PHE A 123 -1.81 -5.91 8.79
C PHE A 123 -1.55 -5.22 7.45
N ARG A 124 -2.43 -5.40 6.47
CA ARG A 124 -2.20 -4.81 5.14
C ARG A 124 -2.47 -3.30 5.13
N ASP A 125 -3.59 -2.86 5.73
CA ASP A 125 -3.97 -1.45 5.72
C ASP A 125 -3.12 -0.60 6.68
N SER A 126 -2.57 -1.19 7.76
CA SER A 126 -1.67 -0.49 8.67
C SER A 126 -0.37 -0.05 7.97
N LYS A 127 0.26 -0.93 7.20
CA LYS A 127 1.46 -0.61 6.39
C LYS A 127 1.17 0.45 5.32
N ALA A 128 0.01 0.34 4.67
CA ALA A 128 -0.41 1.32 3.68
C ALA A 128 -0.69 2.70 4.29
N ARG A 129 -1.22 2.77 5.50
CA ARG A 129 -1.41 4.03 6.26
C ARG A 129 -0.07 4.69 6.60
N GLU A 130 0.89 3.95 7.10
CA GLU A 130 2.23 4.45 7.40
C GLU A 130 2.90 5.03 6.15
N LYS A 131 2.83 4.33 5.03
CA LYS A 131 3.36 4.79 3.74
C LYS A 131 2.69 6.10 3.29
N ARG A 132 1.36 6.20 3.35
CA ARG A 132 0.61 7.43 3.00
C ARG A 132 0.97 8.62 3.88
N TYR A 133 1.12 8.37 5.19
CA TYR A 133 1.52 9.43 6.13
C TYR A 133 2.92 9.95 5.81
N THR A 134 3.84 9.06 5.49
CA THR A 134 5.22 9.41 5.12
C THR A 134 5.27 10.22 3.82
N ILE A 135 4.52 9.83 2.78
CA ILE A 135 4.44 10.56 1.52
C ILE A 135 3.92 12.00 1.72
N LYS A 136 2.88 12.17 2.53
CA LYS A 136 2.30 13.50 2.81
C LYS A 136 3.24 14.42 3.58
N LYS A 137 4.26 13.88 4.20
CA LYS A 137 5.24 14.61 5.00
C LYS A 137 6.50 15.00 4.21
N LEU A 138 6.76 14.34 3.09
CA LEU A 138 7.83 14.64 2.14
C LEU A 138 7.48 15.82 1.25
#